data_08ca655d57c0e0a7fa6182b142b35857
#
_entry.id   08ca655d57c0e0a7fa6182b142b35857
#
_cell.length_a   1.000
_cell.length_b   1.000
_cell.length_c   1.000
_cell.angle_alpha   90.00
_cell.angle_beta   90.00
_cell.angle_gamma   90.00
#
_symmetry.space_group_name_H-M   'P 1'
#
loop_
_entity.id
_entity.type
_entity.pdbx_description
1 polymer ?
#
loop_
_entity_poly.entity_id
_entity_poly.type
_entity_poly.pdbx_seq_one_letter_code
_entity_poly.pdbx_strand_id
1 'polypeptide(L)'
;MLRIGSVLHGTYRIDGYLSSGGFGNTYIATNIQFEEVFAIKEFFMRGVTERDSNNTTVSVSNNENKDTFSSQLEKFKKEARRLRKLHSTHIVHVHDLFEENGTAYYVMDYVDGENLNEHLKKTGQPMTEEEILNILPQILDALNTAHSAGIWHLDLKPANIMVDKVGVAKLIDF
;
A
#
# COMPACT_ATOMS: atom_id res chain seq x y z
N MET A 1 9.03 13.00 -3.56
CA MET A 1 9.00 11.58 -3.90
C MET A 1 10.41 11.04 -3.89
N LEU A 2 10.59 9.76 -3.59
CA LEU A 2 11.89 9.10 -3.72
C LEU A 2 12.38 9.14 -5.17
N ARG A 3 13.70 9.20 -5.31
CA ARG A 3 14.33 9.17 -6.64
C ARG A 3 14.27 7.75 -7.21
N ILE A 4 13.88 7.61 -8.48
CA ILE A 4 13.95 6.32 -9.21
C ILE A 4 15.40 5.85 -9.23
N GLY A 5 15.62 4.55 -9.00
CA GLY A 5 16.93 3.92 -8.87
C GLY A 5 17.53 3.95 -7.47
N SER A 6 16.93 4.70 -6.50
CA SER A 6 17.37 4.61 -5.09
C SER A 6 17.07 3.23 -4.52
N VAL A 7 17.93 2.76 -3.62
CA VAL A 7 17.79 1.45 -2.97
C VAL A 7 17.46 1.66 -1.51
N LEU A 8 16.34 1.09 -1.09
CA LEU A 8 15.90 1.06 0.30
C LEU A 8 16.34 -0.23 0.97
N HIS A 9 16.74 -0.13 2.24
CA HIS A 9 17.12 -1.26 3.09
C HIS A 9 18.19 -2.17 2.44
N GLY A 10 19.02 -1.61 1.55
CA GLY A 10 20.03 -2.36 0.79
C GLY A 10 19.46 -3.45 -0.14
N THR A 11 18.14 -3.52 -0.30
CA THR A 11 17.43 -4.66 -0.92
C THR A 11 16.47 -4.25 -2.01
N TYR A 12 15.76 -3.14 -1.87
CA TYR A 12 14.66 -2.76 -2.75
C TYR A 12 15.01 -1.54 -3.59
N ARG A 13 15.19 -1.73 -4.89
CA ARG A 13 15.39 -0.63 -5.84
C ARG A 13 14.05 -0.04 -6.23
N ILE A 14 13.89 1.27 -6.09
CA ILE A 14 12.70 2.00 -6.53
C ILE A 14 12.70 2.12 -8.06
N ASP A 15 11.72 1.53 -8.71
CA ASP A 15 11.59 1.51 -10.17
C ASP A 15 10.56 2.52 -10.67
N GLY A 16 9.59 2.90 -9.86
CA GLY A 16 8.57 3.85 -10.25
C GLY A 16 7.67 4.27 -9.10
N TYR A 17 6.80 5.21 -9.40
CA TYR A 17 5.79 5.73 -8.51
C TYR A 17 4.41 5.17 -8.90
N LEU A 18 3.63 4.70 -7.93
CA LEU A 18 2.30 4.16 -8.16
C LEU A 18 1.20 5.16 -7.75
N SER A 19 1.23 5.61 -6.50
CA SER A 19 0.17 6.49 -6.00
C SER A 19 0.61 7.28 -4.77
N SER A 20 -0.18 8.31 -4.42
CA SER A 20 -0.05 9.00 -3.14
C SER A 20 -1.41 9.22 -2.50
N GLY A 21 -1.45 9.08 -1.18
CA GLY A 21 -2.58 9.43 -0.31
C GLY A 21 -2.22 10.49 0.72
N GLY A 22 -3.14 10.77 1.64
CA GLY A 22 -2.92 11.74 2.72
C GLY A 22 -1.77 11.37 3.67
N PHE A 23 -1.52 10.08 3.85
CA PHE A 23 -0.56 9.54 4.80
C PHE A 23 0.56 8.69 4.17
N GLY A 24 0.75 8.75 2.86
CA GLY A 24 1.83 7.97 2.26
C GLY A 24 1.94 8.06 0.75
N ASN A 25 3.08 7.58 0.30
CA ASN A 25 3.38 7.36 -1.11
C ASN A 25 3.58 5.86 -1.35
N THR A 26 3.17 5.38 -2.51
CA THR A 26 3.37 3.98 -2.90
C THR A 26 4.21 3.92 -4.17
N TYR A 27 5.21 3.05 -4.13
CA TYR A 27 6.18 2.86 -5.20
C TYR A 27 6.15 1.42 -5.69
N ILE A 28 6.49 1.22 -6.97
CA ILE A 28 6.90 -0.09 -7.47
C ILE A 28 8.41 -0.23 -7.26
N ALA A 29 8.83 -1.38 -6.76
CA ALA A 29 10.23 -1.67 -6.48
C ALA A 29 10.59 -3.11 -6.81
N THR A 30 11.87 -3.36 -7.07
CA THR A 30 12.42 -4.69 -7.30
C THR A 30 13.35 -5.07 -6.16
N ASN A 31 13.15 -6.25 -5.57
CA ASN A 31 14.14 -6.88 -4.73
C ASN A 31 15.33 -7.27 -5.62
N ILE A 32 16.50 -6.64 -5.38
CA ILE A 32 17.68 -6.78 -6.24
C ILE A 32 18.38 -8.14 -6.15
N GLN A 33 18.05 -8.94 -5.11
CA GLN A 33 18.65 -10.26 -4.91
C GLN A 33 17.86 -11.36 -5.62
N PHE A 34 16.53 -11.24 -5.60
CA PHE A 34 15.63 -12.26 -6.17
C PHE A 34 14.96 -11.83 -7.46
N GLU A 35 15.15 -10.57 -7.89
CA GLU A 35 14.53 -9.97 -9.09
C GLU A 35 12.98 -9.99 -9.03
N GLU A 36 12.43 -9.97 -7.80
CA GLU A 36 10.98 -9.99 -7.56
C GLU A 36 10.44 -8.57 -7.40
N VAL A 37 9.26 -8.32 -7.97
CA VAL A 37 8.60 -7.01 -7.95
C VAL A 37 7.63 -6.92 -6.78
N PHE A 38 7.73 -5.80 -6.04
CA PHE A 38 6.89 -5.47 -4.89
C PHE A 38 6.29 -4.06 -5.00
N ALA A 39 5.25 -3.80 -4.23
CA ALA A 39 4.84 -2.45 -3.90
C ALA A 39 5.42 -2.06 -2.54
N ILE A 40 5.91 -0.83 -2.43
CA ILE A 40 6.42 -0.29 -1.16
C ILE A 40 5.61 0.94 -0.79
N LYS A 41 5.00 0.91 0.39
CA LYS A 41 4.30 2.05 0.95
C LYS A 41 5.22 2.77 1.93
N GLU A 42 5.41 4.06 1.69
CA GLU A 42 6.16 4.98 2.52
C GLU A 42 5.22 5.79 3.37
N PHE A 43 5.49 5.91 4.67
CA PHE A 43 4.77 6.86 5.51
C PHE A 43 5.24 8.28 5.20
N PHE A 44 4.32 9.13 4.76
CA PHE A 44 4.59 10.53 4.41
C PHE A 44 3.34 11.38 4.65
N MET A 45 3.40 12.31 5.58
CA MET A 45 2.28 13.19 5.92
C MET A 45 2.38 14.51 5.15
N ARG A 46 1.56 14.68 4.13
CA ARG A 46 1.51 15.93 3.36
C ARG A 46 1.17 17.11 4.27
N GLY A 47 1.91 18.21 4.10
CA GLY A 47 1.75 19.43 4.90
C GLY A 47 2.37 19.38 6.29
N VAL A 48 2.87 18.22 6.73
CA VAL A 48 3.53 17.99 8.02
C VAL A 48 4.99 17.61 7.83
N THR A 49 5.26 16.80 6.80
CA THR A 49 6.61 16.32 6.50
C THR A 49 7.14 16.93 5.21
N GLU A 50 8.42 17.16 5.19
CA GLU A 50 9.20 17.64 4.04
C GLU A 50 10.31 16.63 3.73
N ARG A 51 10.77 16.68 2.50
CA ARG A 51 11.87 15.85 2.02
C ARG A 51 13.10 16.74 1.77
N ASP A 52 14.28 16.20 2.06
CA ASP A 52 15.54 16.90 1.81
C ASP A 52 15.78 17.17 0.31
N SER A 53 16.79 17.98 0.00
CA SER A 53 17.17 18.35 -1.36
C SER A 53 17.55 17.16 -2.25
N ASN A 54 17.96 16.04 -1.64
CA ASN A 54 18.33 14.82 -2.35
C ASN A 54 17.12 13.88 -2.57
N ASN A 55 15.92 14.31 -2.17
CA ASN A 55 14.68 13.51 -2.23
C ASN A 55 14.77 12.18 -1.47
N THR A 56 15.48 12.13 -0.37
CA THR A 56 15.72 10.92 0.42
C THR A 56 15.09 11.04 1.80
N THR A 57 15.65 11.90 2.66
CA THR A 57 15.26 11.99 4.07
C THR A 57 13.96 12.76 4.25
N VAL A 58 13.09 12.22 5.09
CA VAL A 58 11.84 12.84 5.54
C VAL A 58 12.07 13.52 6.89
N SER A 59 11.69 14.76 7.01
CA SER A 59 11.73 15.52 8.25
C SER A 59 10.40 16.19 8.53
N VAL A 60 10.11 16.46 9.80
CA VAL A 60 8.90 17.18 10.22
C VAL A 60 9.16 18.68 10.08
N SER A 61 8.30 19.36 9.35
CA SER A 61 8.46 20.79 9.03
C SER A 61 8.39 21.70 10.24
N ASN A 62 7.71 21.28 11.33
CA ASN A 62 7.52 22.07 12.55
C ASN A 62 7.60 21.18 13.79
N ASN A 63 8.23 21.68 14.85
CA ASN A 63 8.34 20.97 16.14
C ASN A 63 6.99 20.64 16.77
N GLU A 64 5.98 21.44 16.56
CA GLU A 64 4.61 21.20 17.07
C GLU A 64 3.96 19.95 16.48
N ASN A 65 4.40 19.52 15.29
CA ASN A 65 3.89 18.35 14.60
C ASN A 65 4.63 17.05 14.91
N LYS A 66 5.70 17.08 15.71
CA LYS A 66 6.51 15.89 16.02
C LYS A 66 5.74 14.79 16.73
N ASP A 67 4.92 15.14 17.71
CA ASP A 67 4.12 14.18 18.47
C ASP A 67 3.04 13.55 17.57
N THR A 68 2.41 14.36 16.71
CA THR A 68 1.43 13.88 15.74
C THR A 68 2.08 12.94 14.73
N PHE A 69 3.24 13.32 14.18
CA PHE A 69 4.00 12.48 13.26
C PHE A 69 4.36 11.14 13.91
N SER A 70 4.96 11.16 15.10
CA SER A 70 5.36 9.95 15.82
C SER A 70 4.17 9.03 16.11
N SER A 71 3.04 9.59 16.54
CA SER A 71 1.81 8.85 16.81
C SER A 71 1.26 8.18 15.54
N GLN A 72 1.24 8.88 14.41
CA GLN A 72 0.74 8.35 13.14
C GLN A 72 1.72 7.34 12.53
N LEU A 73 3.04 7.55 12.69
CA LEU A 73 4.07 6.60 12.28
C LEU A 73 3.92 5.26 13.02
N GLU A 74 3.65 5.28 14.32
CA GLU A 74 3.40 4.06 15.09
C GLU A 74 2.11 3.35 14.65
N LYS A 75 1.06 4.09 14.29
CA LYS A 75 -0.17 3.50 13.72
C LYS A 75 0.13 2.82 12.38
N PHE A 76 0.90 3.45 11.50
CA PHE A 76 1.32 2.89 10.23
C PHE A 76 2.10 1.58 10.41
N LYS A 77 3.06 1.55 11.33
CA LYS A 77 3.82 0.32 11.65
C LYS A 77 2.92 -0.76 12.25
N LYS A 78 1.96 -0.39 13.10
CA LYS A 78 1.00 -1.32 13.70
C LYS A 78 0.07 -1.93 12.65
N GLU A 79 -0.38 -1.14 11.69
CA GLU A 79 -1.16 -1.62 10.53
C GLU A 79 -0.37 -2.68 9.75
N ALA A 80 0.86 -2.36 9.34
CA ALA A 80 1.73 -3.30 8.62
C ALA A 80 1.91 -4.63 9.39
N ARG A 81 2.15 -4.57 10.73
CA ARG A 81 2.28 -5.76 11.57
C ARG A 81 0.99 -6.59 11.65
N ARG A 82 -0.19 -5.94 11.61
CA ARG A 82 -1.49 -6.63 11.57
C ARG A 82 -1.70 -7.32 10.23
N LEU A 83 -1.47 -6.60 9.13
CA LEU A 83 -1.61 -7.14 7.77
C LEU A 83 -0.67 -8.33 7.52
N ARG A 84 0.56 -8.28 8.06
CA ARG A 84 1.51 -9.39 7.99
C ARG A 84 0.96 -10.72 8.51
N LYS A 85 0.03 -10.67 9.46
CA LYS A 85 -0.57 -11.86 10.08
C LYS A 85 -1.72 -12.44 9.26
N LEU A 86 -2.24 -11.70 8.29
CA LEU A 86 -3.33 -12.15 7.43
C LEU A 86 -2.77 -12.98 6.28
N HIS A 87 -3.30 -14.18 6.11
CA HIS A 87 -2.94 -15.08 5.02
C HIS A 87 -4.19 -15.38 4.20
N SER A 88 -4.36 -14.64 3.10
CA SER A 88 -5.45 -14.81 2.15
C SER A 88 -4.96 -14.47 0.75
N THR A 89 -5.40 -15.22 -0.25
CA THR A 89 -5.16 -14.91 -1.66
C THR A 89 -5.76 -13.56 -2.05
N HIS A 90 -6.81 -13.13 -1.32
CA HIS A 90 -7.59 -11.92 -1.61
C HIS A 90 -7.26 -10.72 -0.71
N ILE A 91 -6.13 -10.77 -0.01
CA ILE A 91 -5.56 -9.64 0.74
C ILE A 91 -4.09 -9.50 0.32
N VAL A 92 -3.63 -8.27 0.05
CA VAL A 92 -2.20 -8.06 -0.19
C VAL A 92 -1.39 -8.47 1.04
N HIS A 93 -0.37 -9.29 0.83
CA HIS A 93 0.49 -9.75 1.91
C HIS A 93 1.63 -8.76 2.14
N VAL A 94 1.93 -8.46 3.42
CA VAL A 94 3.07 -7.64 3.82
C VAL A 94 4.28 -8.54 4.05
N HIS A 95 5.36 -8.26 3.33
CA HIS A 95 6.60 -9.05 3.36
C HIS A 95 7.64 -8.51 4.32
N ASP A 96 7.73 -7.17 4.44
CA ASP A 96 8.77 -6.51 5.22
C ASP A 96 8.29 -5.18 5.79
N LEU A 97 8.90 -4.74 6.89
CA LEU A 97 8.66 -3.45 7.53
C LEU A 97 9.97 -2.94 8.11
N PHE A 98 10.42 -1.77 7.72
CA PHE A 98 11.65 -1.17 8.19
C PHE A 98 11.56 0.35 8.34
N GLU A 99 12.47 0.92 9.13
CA GLU A 99 12.63 2.36 9.30
C GLU A 99 13.92 2.81 8.60
N GLU A 100 13.82 3.81 7.77
CA GLU A 100 14.93 4.43 7.03
C GLU A 100 14.53 5.84 6.63
N ASN A 101 15.49 6.70 6.32
CA ASN A 101 15.24 8.06 5.83
C ASN A 101 14.33 8.91 6.73
N GLY A 102 14.33 8.69 8.05
CA GLY A 102 13.49 9.43 9.00
C GLY A 102 12.00 9.08 8.95
N THR A 103 11.63 7.98 8.31
CA THR A 103 10.27 7.47 8.20
C THR A 103 10.22 5.95 8.23
N ALA A 104 9.09 5.35 7.92
CA ALA A 104 8.93 3.90 7.81
C ALA A 104 8.37 3.50 6.45
N TYR A 105 8.71 2.28 6.06
CA TYR A 105 8.29 1.65 4.82
C TYR A 105 7.75 0.26 5.13
N TYR A 106 6.70 -0.18 4.44
CA TYR A 106 6.41 -1.60 4.37
C TYR A 106 6.34 -2.10 2.92
N VAL A 107 6.80 -3.31 2.73
CA VAL A 107 6.85 -4.00 1.45
C VAL A 107 5.68 -4.96 1.37
N MET A 108 4.93 -4.92 0.29
CA MET A 108 3.76 -5.75 0.07
C MET A 108 3.71 -6.29 -1.36
N ASP A 109 2.82 -7.25 -1.60
CA ASP A 109 2.56 -7.75 -2.95
C ASP A 109 2.34 -6.59 -3.93
N TYR A 110 2.97 -6.68 -5.09
CA TYR A 110 2.59 -5.88 -6.25
C TYR A 110 1.48 -6.60 -7.01
N VAL A 111 0.36 -5.92 -7.21
CA VAL A 111 -0.75 -6.44 -8.01
C VAL A 111 -0.66 -5.84 -9.40
N ASP A 112 -0.29 -6.66 -10.39
CA ASP A 112 -0.24 -6.24 -11.80
C ASP A 112 -1.66 -6.24 -12.38
N GLY A 113 -2.35 -5.13 -12.19
CA GLY A 113 -3.73 -4.96 -12.58
C GLY A 113 -4.22 -3.53 -12.36
N GLU A 114 -5.53 -3.38 -12.24
CA GLU A 114 -6.19 -2.09 -11.98
C GLU A 114 -7.11 -2.19 -10.75
N ASN A 115 -7.35 -1.08 -10.08
CA ASN A 115 -8.40 -1.07 -9.06
C ASN A 115 -9.79 -0.84 -9.68
N LEU A 116 -10.84 -1.19 -8.95
CA LEU A 116 -12.21 -1.08 -9.49
C LEU A 116 -12.62 0.36 -9.83
N ASN A 117 -12.04 1.38 -9.18
CA ASN A 117 -12.31 2.76 -9.53
C ASN A 117 -11.68 3.15 -10.89
N GLU A 118 -10.48 2.64 -11.18
CA GLU A 118 -9.83 2.79 -12.48
C GLU A 118 -10.64 2.06 -13.57
N HIS A 119 -11.07 0.84 -13.28
CA HIS A 119 -11.92 0.06 -14.16
C HIS A 119 -13.22 0.80 -14.53
N LEU A 120 -13.94 1.32 -13.54
CA LEU A 120 -15.18 2.09 -13.75
C LEU A 120 -14.96 3.37 -14.55
N LYS A 121 -13.85 4.07 -14.32
CA LYS A 121 -13.49 5.26 -15.10
C LYS A 121 -13.15 4.94 -16.54
N LYS A 122 -12.44 3.85 -16.77
CA LYS A 122 -11.99 3.39 -18.09
C LYS A 122 -13.17 2.91 -18.95
N THR A 123 -14.08 2.16 -18.36
CA THR A 123 -15.27 1.65 -19.05
C THR A 123 -16.35 2.71 -19.22
N GLY A 124 -16.46 3.66 -18.31
CA GLY A 124 -17.54 4.64 -18.25
C GLY A 124 -18.92 4.03 -17.99
N GLN A 125 -18.97 2.77 -17.59
CA GLN A 125 -20.20 1.99 -17.37
C GLN A 125 -20.19 1.36 -15.97
N PRO A 126 -21.36 1.09 -15.36
CA PRO A 126 -21.45 0.24 -14.18
C PRO A 126 -20.89 -1.16 -14.47
N MET A 127 -20.41 -1.82 -13.42
CA MET A 127 -20.02 -3.23 -13.52
C MET A 127 -21.21 -4.09 -13.90
N THR A 128 -20.99 -5.08 -14.75
CA THR A 128 -22.00 -6.09 -15.10
C THR A 128 -22.26 -7.03 -13.91
N GLU A 129 -23.41 -7.70 -13.93
CA GLU A 129 -23.73 -8.73 -12.94
C GLU A 129 -22.66 -9.84 -12.91
N GLU A 130 -22.16 -10.26 -14.05
CA GLU A 130 -21.11 -11.28 -14.17
C GLU A 130 -19.81 -10.82 -13.49
N GLU A 131 -19.37 -9.59 -13.75
CA GLU A 131 -18.19 -9.01 -13.11
C GLU A 131 -18.34 -8.95 -11.59
N ILE A 132 -19.52 -8.53 -11.10
CA ILE A 132 -19.81 -8.47 -9.67
C ILE A 132 -19.80 -9.87 -9.06
N LEU A 133 -20.44 -10.85 -9.68
CA LEU A 133 -20.49 -12.23 -9.18
C LEU A 133 -19.11 -12.91 -9.18
N ASN A 134 -18.19 -12.49 -10.04
CA ASN A 134 -16.81 -12.97 -10.03
C ASN A 134 -15.99 -12.36 -8.89
N ILE A 135 -16.18 -11.09 -8.58
CA ILE A 135 -15.36 -10.34 -7.62
C ILE A 135 -15.90 -10.43 -6.20
N LEU A 136 -17.20 -10.36 -6.00
CA LEU A 136 -17.84 -10.30 -4.68
C LEU A 136 -17.48 -11.47 -3.77
N PRO A 137 -17.49 -12.75 -4.20
CA PRO A 137 -17.09 -13.87 -3.35
C PRO A 137 -15.65 -13.76 -2.85
N GLN A 138 -14.74 -13.24 -3.68
CA GLN A 138 -13.33 -13.04 -3.34
C GLN A 138 -13.18 -11.97 -2.25
N ILE A 139 -13.92 -10.88 -2.36
CA ILE A 139 -13.93 -9.80 -1.36
C ILE A 139 -14.54 -10.27 -0.03
N LEU A 140 -15.62 -11.07 -0.09
CA LEU A 140 -16.23 -11.65 1.11
C LEU A 140 -15.28 -12.62 1.83
N ASP A 141 -14.51 -13.42 1.08
CA ASP A 141 -13.48 -14.30 1.65
C ASP A 141 -12.37 -13.50 2.33
N ALA A 142 -11.89 -12.43 1.69
CA ALA A 142 -10.92 -11.52 2.27
C ALA A 142 -11.42 -10.89 3.58
N LEU A 143 -12.65 -10.37 3.56
CA LEU A 143 -13.26 -9.76 4.74
C LEU A 143 -13.49 -10.78 5.85
N ASN A 144 -13.92 -11.99 5.54
CA ASN A 144 -14.07 -13.06 6.52
C ASN A 144 -12.73 -13.40 7.19
N THR A 145 -11.65 -13.49 6.41
CA THR A 145 -10.30 -13.73 6.94
C THR A 145 -9.87 -12.59 7.88
N ALA A 146 -10.03 -11.34 7.47
CA ALA A 146 -9.67 -10.18 8.28
C ALA A 146 -10.51 -10.08 9.57
N HIS A 147 -11.83 -10.22 9.45
CA HIS A 147 -12.76 -10.14 10.59
C HIS A 147 -12.53 -11.25 11.59
N SER A 148 -12.22 -12.47 11.16
CA SER A 148 -11.88 -13.59 12.04
C SER A 148 -10.59 -13.34 12.83
N ALA A 149 -9.71 -12.48 12.33
CA ALA A 149 -8.51 -12.01 13.04
C ALA A 149 -8.74 -10.72 13.85
N GLY A 150 -9.98 -10.23 13.92
CA GLY A 150 -10.33 -8.98 14.61
C GLY A 150 -9.82 -7.72 13.91
N ILE A 151 -9.62 -7.80 12.60
CA ILE A 151 -9.13 -6.68 11.77
C ILE A 151 -10.26 -6.21 10.86
N TRP A 152 -10.58 -4.92 10.93
CA TRP A 152 -11.60 -4.27 10.13
C TRP A 152 -10.93 -3.38 9.07
N HIS A 153 -11.43 -3.41 7.85
CA HIS A 153 -10.87 -2.59 6.76
C HIS A 153 -11.14 -1.10 6.94
N LEU A 154 -12.33 -0.74 7.36
CA LEU A 154 -12.82 0.61 7.66
C LEU A 154 -12.83 1.63 6.51
N ASP A 155 -12.24 1.32 5.36
CA ASP A 155 -12.22 2.17 4.16
C ASP A 155 -12.45 1.35 2.89
N LEU A 156 -13.40 0.41 2.93
CA LEU A 156 -13.73 -0.43 1.77
C LEU A 156 -14.41 0.41 0.68
N LYS A 157 -13.75 0.52 -0.46
CA LYS A 157 -14.21 1.28 -1.63
C LYS A 157 -13.57 0.72 -2.91
N PRO A 158 -14.12 1.03 -4.12
CA PRO A 158 -13.57 0.53 -5.38
C PRO A 158 -12.08 0.78 -5.59
N ALA A 159 -11.54 1.91 -5.10
CA ALA A 159 -10.13 2.23 -5.20
C ALA A 159 -9.22 1.30 -4.37
N ASN A 160 -9.76 0.63 -3.34
CA ASN A 160 -9.03 -0.26 -2.46
C ASN A 160 -9.26 -1.75 -2.78
N ILE A 161 -9.81 -2.05 -3.95
CA ILE A 161 -9.99 -3.39 -4.51
C ILE A 161 -9.20 -3.47 -5.81
N MET A 162 -8.06 -4.15 -5.78
CA MET A 162 -7.24 -4.42 -6.96
C MET A 162 -7.70 -5.71 -7.62
N VAL A 163 -7.72 -5.75 -8.96
CA VAL A 163 -7.97 -6.96 -9.74
C VAL A 163 -6.80 -7.15 -10.69
N ASP A 164 -6.17 -8.30 -10.64
CA ASP A 164 -5.06 -8.62 -11.52
C ASP A 164 -5.52 -9.03 -12.92
N LYS A 165 -4.57 -9.30 -13.82
CA LYS A 165 -4.83 -9.64 -15.22
C LYS A 165 -5.56 -10.98 -15.42
N VAL A 166 -5.58 -11.85 -14.40
CA VAL A 166 -6.28 -13.14 -14.43
C VAL A 166 -7.57 -13.15 -13.62
N GLY A 167 -8.00 -12.00 -13.11
CA GLY A 167 -9.29 -11.84 -12.40
C GLY A 167 -9.23 -12.13 -10.91
N VAL A 168 -8.04 -12.19 -10.28
CA VAL A 168 -7.89 -12.32 -8.84
C VAL A 168 -8.02 -10.95 -8.19
N ALA A 169 -9.01 -10.81 -7.31
CA ALA A 169 -9.22 -9.60 -6.52
C ALA A 169 -8.45 -9.64 -5.21
N LYS A 170 -7.84 -8.52 -4.84
CA LYS A 170 -7.13 -8.33 -3.57
C LYS A 170 -7.53 -7.01 -2.90
N LEU A 171 -7.81 -7.06 -1.61
CA LEU A 171 -7.97 -5.87 -0.78
C LEU A 171 -6.62 -5.25 -0.47
N ILE A 172 -6.57 -3.92 -0.55
CA ILE A 172 -5.41 -3.08 -0.19
C ILE A 172 -5.85 -2.00 0.81
N ASP A 173 -4.89 -1.32 1.44
CA ASP A 173 -5.11 -0.13 2.30
C ASP A 173 -6.14 -0.37 3.44
N PHE A 174 -5.83 -1.31 4.29
CA PHE A 174 -6.60 -1.58 5.52
C PHE A 174 -6.54 -0.45 6.54
#